data_3acf5ea9b0dac24fce67ce834e238e00
#
_entry.id   3acf5ea9b0dac24fce67ce834e238e00
#
_cell.length_a   1.000
_cell.length_b   1.000
_cell.length_c   1.000
_cell.angle_alpha   90.00
_cell.angle_beta   90.00
_cell.angle_gamma   90.00
#
_symmetry.space_group_name_H-M   'P 1'
#
loop_
_entity.id
_entity.type
_entity.pdbx_description
1 polymer ?
#
loop_
_entity_poly.entity_id
_entity_poly.type
_entity_poly.pdbx_seq_one_letter_code
_entity_poly.pdbx_strand_id
1 'polypeptide(L)'
;VIDATRRVLGVIRPTAECIGEITRSRHVGILATAGTIKSESYLLEIHKLSPDIVVTGEACPMWVSLVENNEYQSEGADYFVKQHINRLLDKDPMIDTIILGCTHYPLLLDKIRQFTPEPIRIISQGEYVARSLRDYLNRHPEMDARCDKGGNCRFLTTESENKFEESASIFLGRQDIKVKSIALE
;
A
#
# COMPACT_ATOMS: atom_id res chain seq x y z
N VAL A 1 17.74 17.22 -5.37
CA VAL A 1 17.34 18.42 -4.60
C VAL A 1 15.88 18.66 -4.88
N ILE A 2 15.03 18.54 -3.84
CA ILE A 2 13.59 18.83 -3.98
C ILE A 2 13.45 20.35 -4.01
N ASP A 3 12.76 20.86 -5.05
CA ASP A 3 12.42 22.26 -5.16
C ASP A 3 11.59 22.70 -3.95
N ALA A 4 12.03 23.72 -3.20
CA ALA A 4 11.37 24.20 -2.01
C ALA A 4 9.94 24.75 -2.28
N THR A 5 9.61 25.05 -3.54
CA THR A 5 8.28 25.50 -3.96
C THR A 5 7.30 24.36 -4.23
N ARG A 6 7.78 23.10 -4.23
CA ARG A 6 6.99 21.90 -4.49
C ARG A 6 6.85 21.06 -3.23
N ARG A 7 5.67 20.51 -3.01
CA ARG A 7 5.38 19.61 -1.91
C ARG A 7 5.46 18.15 -2.37
N VAL A 8 6.07 17.31 -1.54
CA VAL A 8 6.07 15.85 -1.72
C VAL A 8 5.31 15.25 -0.55
N LEU A 9 4.24 14.51 -0.83
CA LEU A 9 3.41 13.83 0.15
C LEU A 9 3.69 12.33 0.06
N GLY A 10 4.23 11.76 1.15
CA GLY A 10 4.50 10.33 1.24
C GLY A 10 3.24 9.52 1.56
N VAL A 11 3.18 8.28 1.10
CA VAL A 11 2.02 7.38 1.32
C VAL A 11 2.09 6.58 2.62
N ILE A 12 3.26 6.47 3.26
CA ILE A 12 3.45 5.74 4.53
C ILE A 12 2.92 6.53 5.72
N ARG A 13 3.23 7.84 5.74
CA ARG A 13 2.91 8.71 6.86
C ARG A 13 1.42 8.77 7.23
N PRO A 14 0.45 8.85 6.29
CA PRO A 14 -0.97 8.83 6.65
C PRO A 14 -1.40 7.60 7.46
N THR A 15 -0.83 6.44 7.15
CA THR A 15 -1.10 5.21 7.91
C THR A 15 -0.40 5.26 9.27
N ALA A 16 0.84 5.74 9.34
CA ALA A 16 1.57 5.89 10.59
C ALA A 16 0.89 6.87 11.58
N GLU A 17 0.22 7.91 11.08
CA GLU A 17 -0.54 8.87 11.89
C GLU A 17 -1.77 8.24 12.56
N CYS A 18 -2.39 7.23 11.93
CA CYS A 18 -3.61 6.59 12.45
C CYS A 18 -3.34 5.30 13.23
N ILE A 19 -2.19 4.63 13.02
CA ILE A 19 -1.97 3.28 13.54
C ILE A 19 -2.02 3.20 15.06
N GLY A 20 -1.60 4.25 15.75
CA GLY A 20 -1.61 4.31 17.21
C GLY A 20 -3.01 4.28 17.82
N GLU A 21 -4.03 4.72 17.08
CA GLU A 21 -5.44 4.66 17.49
C GLU A 21 -6.11 3.34 17.09
N ILE A 22 -5.56 2.65 16.08
CA ILE A 22 -6.14 1.42 15.52
C ILE A 22 -5.72 0.19 16.30
N THR A 23 -4.42 0.05 16.58
CA THR A 23 -3.90 -1.09 17.37
C THR A 23 -4.25 -0.95 18.85
N ARG A 24 -4.65 -2.06 19.46
CA ARG A 24 -4.91 -2.17 20.90
C ARG A 24 -3.77 -2.84 21.63
N SER A 25 -3.14 -3.84 21.01
CA SER A 25 -2.00 -4.58 21.57
C SER A 25 -0.70 -3.77 21.52
N ARG A 26 -0.63 -2.73 20.69
CA ARG A 26 0.59 -1.99 20.34
C ARG A 26 1.61 -2.85 19.59
N HIS A 27 1.16 -3.96 18.96
CA HIS A 27 1.94 -4.83 18.10
C HIS A 27 1.35 -4.79 16.68
N VAL A 28 2.16 -4.37 15.70
CA VAL A 28 1.73 -4.14 14.32
C VAL A 28 2.62 -4.94 13.36
N GLY A 29 1.98 -5.73 12.51
CA GLY A 29 2.62 -6.46 11.42
C GLY A 29 2.68 -5.64 10.13
N ILE A 30 3.78 -5.76 9.38
CA ILE A 30 3.91 -5.17 8.05
C ILE A 30 4.16 -6.28 7.04
N LEU A 31 3.25 -6.48 6.10
CA LEU A 31 3.47 -7.30 4.91
C LEU A 31 3.88 -6.38 3.76
N ALA A 32 5.07 -6.54 3.22
CA ALA A 32 5.60 -5.66 2.18
C ALA A 32 6.63 -6.36 1.28
N THR A 33 7.12 -5.65 0.28
CA THR A 33 8.23 -6.13 -0.55
C THR A 33 9.54 -6.19 0.26
N ALA A 34 10.51 -6.99 -0.19
CA ALA A 34 11.80 -7.10 0.47
C ALA A 34 12.51 -5.74 0.60
N GLY A 35 12.42 -4.88 -0.43
CA GLY A 35 12.98 -3.53 -0.39
C GLY A 35 12.35 -2.65 0.69
N THR A 36 11.01 -2.69 0.81
CA THR A 36 10.27 -1.92 1.81
C THR A 36 10.60 -2.39 3.23
N ILE A 37 10.67 -3.71 3.47
CA ILE A 37 11.06 -4.23 4.79
C ILE A 37 12.50 -3.84 5.13
N LYS A 38 13.43 -4.00 4.20
CA LYS A 38 14.85 -3.64 4.40
C LYS A 38 15.07 -2.14 4.66
N SER A 39 14.24 -1.28 4.09
CA SER A 39 14.34 0.17 4.29
C SER A 39 13.88 0.65 5.66
N GLU A 40 13.17 -0.21 6.42
CA GLU A 40 12.57 0.12 7.73
C GLU A 40 11.67 1.37 7.72
N SER A 41 11.21 1.81 6.52
CA SER A 41 10.48 3.06 6.36
C SER A 41 9.21 3.12 7.22
N TYR A 42 8.47 2.01 7.36
CA TYR A 42 7.29 1.95 8.24
C TYR A 42 7.66 2.05 9.70
N LEU A 43 8.68 1.30 10.15
CA LEU A 43 9.19 1.35 11.51
C LEU A 43 9.58 2.79 11.90
N LEU A 44 10.37 3.43 11.05
CA LEU A 44 10.84 4.80 11.27
C LEU A 44 9.70 5.82 11.34
N GLU A 45 8.71 5.73 10.42
CA GLU A 45 7.58 6.66 10.43
C GLU A 45 6.61 6.41 11.60
N ILE A 46 6.35 5.15 11.96
CA ILE A 46 5.49 4.80 13.09
C ILE A 46 6.15 5.25 14.40
N HIS A 47 7.45 4.99 14.60
CA HIS A 47 8.15 5.35 15.82
C HIS A 47 8.31 6.86 16.04
N LYS A 48 8.25 7.69 14.97
CA LYS A 48 8.21 9.15 15.12
C LYS A 48 6.96 9.64 15.85
N LEU A 49 5.85 8.91 15.74
CA LEU A 49 4.54 9.30 16.24
C LEU A 49 4.08 8.45 17.43
N SER A 50 4.48 7.21 17.44
CA SER A 50 4.10 6.19 18.44
C SER A 50 5.30 5.28 18.73
N PRO A 51 6.29 5.74 19.50
CA PRO A 51 7.54 5.00 19.74
C PRO A 51 7.37 3.71 20.56
N ASP A 52 6.23 3.54 21.21
CA ASP A 52 5.85 2.38 22.01
C ASP A 52 5.23 1.23 21.20
N ILE A 53 4.99 1.43 19.88
CA ILE A 53 4.49 0.36 19.02
C ILE A 53 5.63 -0.56 18.59
N VAL A 54 5.45 -1.86 18.82
CA VAL A 54 6.31 -2.90 18.26
C VAL A 54 5.91 -3.13 16.80
N VAL A 55 6.86 -3.00 15.88
CA VAL A 55 6.62 -3.16 14.43
C VAL A 55 7.39 -4.39 13.94
N THR A 56 6.68 -5.40 13.47
CA THR A 56 7.25 -6.64 12.95
C THR A 56 7.01 -6.74 11.44
N GLY A 57 8.09 -6.88 10.66
CA GLY A 57 8.04 -6.94 9.21
C GLY A 57 8.19 -8.37 8.65
N GLU A 58 7.41 -8.69 7.63
CA GLU A 58 7.58 -9.88 6.79
C GLU A 58 7.64 -9.50 5.32
N ALA A 59 8.72 -9.91 4.65
CA ALA A 59 8.90 -9.70 3.22
C ALA A 59 8.14 -10.76 2.41
N CYS A 60 7.35 -10.32 1.42
CA CYS A 60 6.52 -11.17 0.58
C CYS A 60 6.95 -11.08 -0.90
N PRO A 61 8.11 -11.64 -1.29
CA PRO A 61 8.72 -11.38 -2.60
C PRO A 61 7.90 -11.91 -3.78
N MET A 62 7.08 -12.96 -3.59
CA MET A 62 6.28 -13.56 -4.67
C MET A 62 4.96 -12.83 -4.93
N TRP A 63 4.46 -12.05 -3.98
CA TRP A 63 3.11 -11.49 -4.06
C TRP A 63 2.91 -10.51 -5.23
N VAL A 64 3.91 -9.69 -5.53
CA VAL A 64 3.85 -8.78 -6.69
C VAL A 64 3.77 -9.59 -7.99
N SER A 65 4.64 -10.59 -8.15
CA SER A 65 4.65 -11.44 -9.35
C SER A 65 3.34 -12.21 -9.53
N LEU A 66 2.72 -12.70 -8.46
CA LEU A 66 1.42 -13.36 -8.53
C LEU A 66 0.33 -12.40 -9.05
N VAL A 67 0.34 -11.16 -8.60
CA VAL A 67 -0.61 -10.14 -9.04
C VAL A 67 -0.36 -9.74 -10.50
N GLU A 68 0.88 -9.45 -10.87
CA GLU A 68 1.24 -9.00 -12.22
C GLU A 68 1.05 -10.06 -13.31
N ASN A 69 1.11 -11.35 -12.94
CA ASN A 69 0.83 -12.46 -13.85
C ASN A 69 -0.62 -12.97 -13.76
N ASN A 70 -1.52 -12.23 -13.09
CA ASN A 70 -2.92 -12.59 -12.91
C ASN A 70 -3.14 -13.94 -12.20
N GLU A 71 -2.17 -14.36 -11.36
CA GLU A 71 -2.18 -15.59 -10.57
C GLU A 71 -2.66 -15.37 -9.13
N TYR A 72 -3.16 -14.18 -8.80
CA TYR A 72 -3.56 -13.83 -7.44
C TYR A 72 -4.76 -14.62 -6.89
N GLN A 73 -5.51 -15.32 -7.76
CA GLN A 73 -6.60 -16.23 -7.38
C GLN A 73 -6.19 -17.71 -7.37
N SER A 74 -4.97 -18.04 -7.80
CA SER A 74 -4.49 -19.43 -7.90
C SER A 74 -4.25 -20.09 -6.53
N GLU A 75 -4.15 -21.42 -6.51
CA GLU A 75 -3.72 -22.19 -5.33
C GLU A 75 -2.27 -21.86 -4.92
N GLY A 76 -1.44 -21.48 -5.89
CA GLY A 76 -0.09 -20.98 -5.62
C GLY A 76 -0.13 -19.69 -4.78
N ALA A 77 -1.08 -18.80 -5.04
CA ALA A 77 -1.29 -17.61 -4.21
C ALA A 77 -1.72 -17.99 -2.79
N ASP A 78 -2.60 -18.98 -2.60
CA ASP A 78 -3.01 -19.47 -1.28
C ASP A 78 -1.80 -19.96 -0.47
N TYR A 79 -0.92 -20.73 -1.10
CA TYR A 79 0.28 -21.22 -0.45
C TYR A 79 1.19 -20.09 0.04
N PHE A 80 1.52 -19.14 -0.84
CA PHE A 80 2.43 -18.04 -0.49
C PHE A 80 1.79 -17.07 0.52
N VAL A 81 0.50 -16.76 0.37
CA VAL A 81 -0.19 -15.86 1.30
C VAL A 81 -0.22 -16.46 2.69
N LYS A 82 -0.68 -17.70 2.82
CA LYS A 82 -0.70 -18.44 4.10
C LYS A 82 0.69 -18.52 4.75
N GLN A 83 1.71 -18.85 3.95
CA GLN A 83 3.08 -18.98 4.44
C GLN A 83 3.60 -17.68 5.07
N HIS A 84 3.41 -16.53 4.39
CA HIS A 84 3.92 -15.26 4.88
C HIS A 84 3.12 -14.73 6.08
N ILE A 85 1.80 -14.95 6.12
CA ILE A 85 0.98 -14.62 7.29
C ILE A 85 1.45 -15.43 8.50
N ASN A 86 1.63 -16.74 8.37
CA ASN A 86 2.11 -17.58 9.46
C ASN A 86 3.49 -17.12 9.94
N ARG A 87 4.44 -16.86 9.03
CA ARG A 87 5.78 -16.36 9.38
C ARG A 87 5.74 -15.03 10.13
N LEU A 88 4.83 -14.13 9.74
CA LEU A 88 4.66 -12.86 10.44
C LEU A 88 4.17 -13.08 11.87
N LEU A 89 3.13 -13.91 12.05
CA LEU A 89 2.54 -14.20 13.36
C LEU A 89 3.42 -15.07 14.25
N ASP A 90 4.25 -15.95 13.65
CA ASP A 90 5.28 -16.71 14.39
C ASP A 90 6.37 -15.81 14.97
N LYS A 91 6.71 -14.70 14.28
CA LYS A 91 7.67 -13.70 14.79
C LYS A 91 7.11 -12.89 15.96
N ASP A 92 5.82 -12.58 15.91
CA ASP A 92 5.15 -11.78 16.91
C ASP A 92 3.67 -12.18 17.05
N PRO A 93 3.36 -13.06 18.00
CA PRO A 93 1.98 -13.54 18.26
C PRO A 93 1.05 -12.47 18.85
N MET A 94 1.58 -11.31 19.26
CA MET A 94 0.80 -10.23 19.84
C MET A 94 0.21 -9.27 18.78
N ILE A 95 0.54 -9.46 17.51
CA ILE A 95 0.02 -8.63 16.41
C ILE A 95 -1.50 -8.66 16.39
N ASP A 96 -2.12 -7.50 16.47
CA ASP A 96 -3.56 -7.30 16.32
C ASP A 96 -3.93 -6.52 15.06
N THR A 97 -2.95 -5.97 14.38
CA THR A 97 -3.14 -5.14 13.18
C THR A 97 -2.02 -5.42 12.17
N ILE A 98 -2.40 -5.67 10.91
CA ILE A 98 -1.48 -5.89 9.79
C ILE A 98 -1.66 -4.78 8.76
N ILE A 99 -0.57 -4.14 8.34
CA ILE A 99 -0.53 -3.14 7.29
C ILE A 99 -0.04 -3.78 5.99
N LEU A 100 -0.77 -3.56 4.89
CA LEU A 100 -0.37 -3.96 3.54
C LEU A 100 0.51 -2.86 2.94
N GLY A 101 1.82 -3.05 3.00
CA GLY A 101 2.84 -2.09 2.61
C GLY A 101 3.21 -2.11 1.12
N CYS A 102 2.32 -2.59 0.25
CA CYS A 102 2.51 -2.61 -1.20
C CYS A 102 1.20 -2.35 -1.92
N THR A 103 1.26 -1.60 -3.03
CA THR A 103 0.09 -1.24 -3.84
C THR A 103 -0.56 -2.42 -4.56
N HIS A 104 0.15 -3.53 -4.75
CA HIS A 104 -0.37 -4.76 -5.36
C HIS A 104 -1.21 -5.60 -4.39
N TYR A 105 -0.93 -5.54 -3.09
CA TYR A 105 -1.50 -6.44 -2.09
C TYR A 105 -3.01 -6.30 -1.86
N PRO A 106 -3.67 -5.17 -2.13
CA PRO A 106 -5.13 -5.10 -2.11
C PRO A 106 -5.83 -6.10 -3.04
N LEU A 107 -5.20 -6.55 -4.15
CA LEU A 107 -5.75 -7.60 -5.02
C LEU A 107 -5.69 -9.00 -4.39
N LEU A 108 -4.85 -9.20 -3.38
CA LEU A 108 -4.76 -10.43 -2.59
C LEU A 108 -5.61 -10.36 -1.30
N LEU A 109 -6.38 -9.27 -1.08
CA LEU A 109 -7.02 -8.98 0.21
C LEU A 109 -7.93 -10.12 0.69
N ASP A 110 -8.71 -10.74 -0.20
CA ASP A 110 -9.62 -11.82 0.17
C ASP A 110 -8.83 -13.05 0.67
N LYS A 111 -7.73 -13.40 0.00
CA LYS A 111 -6.84 -14.47 0.45
C LYS A 111 -6.12 -14.12 1.76
N ILE A 112 -5.67 -12.86 1.88
CA ILE A 112 -5.04 -12.38 3.13
C ILE A 112 -6.04 -12.51 4.29
N ARG A 113 -7.29 -12.10 4.11
CA ARG A 113 -8.35 -12.26 5.12
C ARG A 113 -8.63 -13.72 5.46
N GLN A 114 -8.69 -14.57 4.42
CA GLN A 114 -8.94 -16.02 4.58
C GLN A 114 -7.92 -16.69 5.51
N PHE A 115 -6.65 -16.28 5.42
CA PHE A 115 -5.55 -16.89 6.19
C PHE A 115 -5.13 -16.10 7.42
N THR A 116 -5.72 -14.93 7.66
CA THR A 116 -5.44 -14.13 8.85
C THR A 116 -6.44 -14.49 9.95
N PRO A 117 -5.98 -14.92 11.14
CA PRO A 117 -6.88 -15.22 12.26
C PRO A 117 -7.69 -14.00 12.72
N GLU A 118 -8.95 -14.22 13.10
CA GLU A 118 -9.70 -13.21 13.84
C GLU A 118 -9.13 -13.06 15.28
N PRO A 119 -9.09 -11.86 15.87
CA PRO A 119 -9.67 -10.58 15.39
C PRO A 119 -8.65 -9.63 14.76
N ILE A 120 -7.60 -10.13 14.10
CA ILE A 120 -6.52 -9.30 13.52
C ILE A 120 -7.09 -8.39 12.41
N ARG A 121 -6.83 -7.09 12.52
CA ARG A 121 -7.27 -6.09 11.54
C ARG A 121 -6.28 -6.01 10.38
N ILE A 122 -6.79 -5.92 9.15
CA ILE A 122 -5.98 -5.71 7.96
C ILE A 122 -6.24 -4.29 7.45
N ILE A 123 -5.16 -3.52 7.27
CA ILE A 123 -5.18 -2.14 6.79
C ILE A 123 -4.61 -2.09 5.37
N SER A 124 -5.47 -1.72 4.43
CA SER A 124 -5.08 -1.28 3.09
C SER A 124 -4.94 0.23 3.11
N GLN A 125 -3.82 0.78 2.62
CA GLN A 125 -3.47 2.19 2.83
C GLN A 125 -4.30 3.18 2.02
N GLY A 126 -4.92 2.76 0.91
CA GLY A 126 -5.55 3.66 -0.05
C GLY A 126 -6.53 4.67 0.56
N GLU A 127 -7.41 4.22 1.45
CA GLU A 127 -8.37 5.10 2.13
C GLU A 127 -7.69 6.12 3.06
N TYR A 128 -6.69 5.71 3.81
CA TYR A 128 -5.96 6.60 4.74
C TYR A 128 -5.21 7.68 3.97
N VAL A 129 -4.55 7.30 2.88
CA VAL A 129 -3.85 8.24 1.98
C VAL A 129 -4.84 9.21 1.34
N ALA A 130 -5.98 8.73 0.83
CA ALA A 130 -7.00 9.59 0.21
C ALA A 130 -7.61 10.59 1.21
N ARG A 131 -7.92 10.13 2.43
CA ARG A 131 -8.42 11.02 3.50
C ARG A 131 -7.38 12.06 3.88
N SER A 132 -6.13 11.65 4.11
CA SER A 132 -5.04 12.55 4.46
C SER A 132 -4.78 13.59 3.37
N LEU A 133 -4.82 13.19 2.08
CA LEU A 133 -4.70 14.12 0.96
C LEU A 133 -5.83 15.14 0.94
N ARG A 134 -7.09 14.68 1.11
CA ARG A 134 -8.26 15.58 1.18
C ARG A 134 -8.12 16.59 2.32
N ASP A 135 -7.74 16.12 3.51
CA ASP A 135 -7.58 16.98 4.68
C ASP A 135 -6.40 17.95 4.51
N TYR A 136 -5.33 17.53 3.82
CA TYR A 136 -4.23 18.39 3.43
C TYR A 136 -4.71 19.51 2.49
N LEU A 137 -5.43 19.20 1.42
CA LEU A 137 -5.94 20.19 0.47
C LEU A 137 -6.93 21.17 1.13
N ASN A 138 -7.78 20.69 2.04
CA ASN A 138 -8.68 21.54 2.81
C ASN A 138 -7.94 22.56 3.69
N ARG A 139 -6.79 22.19 4.26
CA ARG A 139 -5.95 23.06 5.08
C ARG A 139 -5.01 23.94 4.25
N HIS A 140 -4.85 23.65 2.97
CA HIS A 140 -3.96 24.35 2.05
C HIS A 140 -4.70 24.79 0.78
N PRO A 141 -5.62 25.76 0.89
CA PRO A 141 -6.43 26.20 -0.26
C PRO A 141 -5.57 26.75 -1.41
N GLU A 142 -4.38 27.25 -1.14
CA GLU A 142 -3.42 27.69 -2.14
C GLU A 142 -2.89 26.51 -3.00
N MET A 143 -2.82 25.32 -2.41
CA MET A 143 -2.44 24.09 -3.14
C MET A 143 -3.64 23.51 -3.89
N ASP A 144 -4.81 23.50 -3.25
CA ASP A 144 -6.05 23.06 -3.88
C ASP A 144 -6.41 23.88 -5.12
N ALA A 145 -6.21 25.20 -5.07
CA ALA A 145 -6.45 26.11 -6.20
C ALA A 145 -5.52 25.84 -7.41
N ARG A 146 -4.40 25.17 -7.21
CA ARG A 146 -3.45 24.76 -8.28
C ARG A 146 -3.80 23.42 -8.92
N CYS A 147 -4.77 22.69 -8.38
CA CYS A 147 -5.23 21.42 -8.90
C CYS A 147 -6.38 21.60 -9.88
N ASP A 148 -6.35 20.87 -10.98
CA ASP A 148 -7.49 20.80 -11.91
C ASP A 148 -8.70 20.18 -11.22
N LYS A 149 -9.89 20.71 -11.51
CA LYS A 149 -11.15 20.25 -10.91
C LYS A 149 -12.00 19.37 -11.84
N GLY A 150 -11.50 19.07 -13.02
CA GLY A 150 -12.26 18.33 -14.05
C GLY A 150 -12.37 16.82 -13.81
N GLY A 151 -11.68 16.26 -12.80
CA GLY A 151 -11.68 14.81 -12.52
C GLY A 151 -11.06 13.95 -13.63
N ASN A 152 -10.28 14.54 -14.53
CA ASN A 152 -9.65 13.83 -15.65
C ASN A 152 -8.43 13.04 -15.16
N CYS A 153 -8.37 11.76 -15.55
CA CYS A 153 -7.19 10.91 -15.36
C CYS A 153 -6.45 10.73 -16.67
N ARG A 154 -5.13 10.90 -16.66
CA ARG A 154 -4.25 10.54 -17.77
C ARG A 154 -3.29 9.46 -17.29
N PHE A 155 -3.31 8.33 -17.99
CA PHE A 155 -2.40 7.22 -17.71
C PHE A 155 -1.21 7.32 -18.65
N LEU A 156 -0.02 7.32 -18.09
CA LEU A 156 1.24 7.45 -18.82
C LEU A 156 2.14 6.28 -18.45
N THR A 157 2.87 5.75 -19.42
CA THR A 157 3.84 4.67 -19.17
C THR A 157 5.12 4.91 -19.98
N THR A 158 6.23 4.36 -19.51
CA THR A 158 7.48 4.25 -20.26
C THR A 158 7.63 2.89 -20.95
N GLU A 159 6.64 2.00 -20.75
CA GLU A 159 6.59 0.64 -21.30
C GLU A 159 5.51 0.51 -22.39
N SER A 160 5.14 -0.74 -22.71
CA SER A 160 4.05 -1.04 -23.64
C SER A 160 2.70 -0.54 -23.15
N GLU A 161 2.01 0.27 -23.98
CA GLU A 161 0.67 0.76 -23.70
C GLU A 161 -0.32 -0.38 -23.46
N ASN A 162 -0.33 -1.39 -24.32
CA ASN A 162 -1.24 -2.53 -24.20
C ASN A 162 -1.07 -3.29 -22.89
N LYS A 163 0.18 -3.60 -22.50
CA LYS A 163 0.46 -4.30 -21.24
C LYS A 163 -0.01 -3.49 -20.03
N PHE A 164 0.18 -2.17 -20.09
CA PHE A 164 -0.28 -1.29 -19.00
C PHE A 164 -1.82 -1.21 -18.98
N GLU A 165 -2.49 -1.10 -20.13
CA GLU A 165 -3.96 -1.08 -20.22
C GLU A 165 -4.58 -2.35 -19.64
N GLU A 166 -4.05 -3.52 -19.97
CA GLU A 166 -4.48 -4.81 -19.41
C GLU A 166 -4.34 -4.83 -17.89
N SER A 167 -3.16 -4.52 -17.36
CA SER A 167 -2.91 -4.50 -15.92
C SER A 167 -3.79 -3.48 -15.20
N ALA A 168 -3.89 -2.26 -15.72
CA ALA A 168 -4.68 -1.20 -15.13
C ALA A 168 -6.18 -1.52 -15.14
N SER A 169 -6.67 -2.24 -16.16
CA SER A 169 -8.05 -2.70 -16.23
C SER A 169 -8.39 -3.66 -15.08
N ILE A 170 -7.46 -4.57 -14.75
CA ILE A 170 -7.58 -5.50 -13.62
C ILE A 170 -7.57 -4.72 -12.29
N PHE A 171 -6.56 -3.86 -12.09
CA PHE A 171 -6.38 -3.11 -10.85
C PHE A 171 -7.52 -2.14 -10.53
N LEU A 172 -8.08 -1.50 -11.56
CA LEU A 172 -9.13 -0.49 -11.40
C LEU A 172 -10.54 -1.04 -11.62
N GLY A 173 -10.68 -2.30 -12.06
CA GLY A 173 -11.97 -2.89 -12.41
C GLY A 173 -12.68 -2.16 -13.56
N ARG A 174 -11.92 -1.57 -14.51
CA ARG A 174 -12.42 -0.74 -15.60
C ARG A 174 -11.86 -1.22 -16.93
N GLN A 175 -12.67 -1.08 -18.02
CA GLN A 175 -12.29 -1.48 -19.38
C GLN A 175 -11.98 -0.28 -20.31
N ASP A 176 -12.22 0.95 -19.85
CA ASP A 176 -12.13 2.18 -20.64
C ASP A 176 -10.81 2.94 -20.44
N ILE A 177 -9.77 2.25 -20.00
CA ILE A 177 -8.46 2.86 -19.73
C ILE A 177 -7.72 3.07 -21.05
N LYS A 178 -7.27 4.31 -21.28
CA LYS A 178 -6.39 4.69 -22.38
C LYS A 178 -5.07 5.16 -21.82
N VAL A 179 -4.01 4.55 -22.28
CA VAL A 179 -2.64 4.81 -21.84
C VAL A 179 -1.85 5.46 -22.98
N LYS A 180 -0.93 6.33 -22.63
CA LYS A 180 0.00 6.94 -23.59
C LYS A 180 1.45 6.64 -23.15
N SER A 181 2.24 6.11 -24.07
CA SER A 181 3.67 5.95 -23.87
C SER A 181 4.37 7.32 -23.92
N ILE A 182 5.32 7.52 -23.01
CA ILE A 182 6.18 8.71 -22.95
C ILE A 182 7.64 8.30 -22.77
N ALA A 183 8.55 9.09 -23.31
CA ALA A 183 9.97 9.02 -22.99
C ALA A 183 10.25 9.95 -21.78
N LEU A 184 11.11 9.52 -20.87
CA LEU A 184 11.68 10.38 -19.83
C LEU A 184 13.00 10.93 -20.36
N GLU A 185 13.16 12.24 -20.35
CA GLU A 185 14.42 12.93 -20.68
C GLU A 185 15.44 12.84 -19.53
#